data_b031633ab2efe87c3115e02f7835cdd9
#
_entry.id   b031633ab2efe87c3115e02f7835cdd9
#
_cell.length_a   1.000
_cell.length_b   1.000
_cell.length_c   1.000
_cell.angle_alpha   90.00
_cell.angle_beta   90.00
_cell.angle_gamma   90.00
#
_symmetry.space_group_name_H-M   'P 1'
#
loop_
_entity.id
_entity.type
_entity.pdbx_description
1 polymer ?
#
loop_
_entity_poly.entity_id
_entity_poly.type
_entity_poly.pdbx_seq_one_letter_code
_entity_poly.pdbx_strand_id
1 'polypeptide(L)'
;MIVIVDYGMGNLRSVQKGFERIGANAIITRDPDLIEKADKVVLPGVGAFPECMKNLSLFGLIDSLVSFIKSDRPFLGICLGLQLLFDESEEFGVNKGLKIIPGKVKPFARKLGLKYLHLDWTQVFSTKPVPSFIQFSAGYWFFFVHLYYVVPKNVQDILQTAIN
;
A
#
# COMPACT_ATOMS: atom_id res chain seq x y z
N MET A 1 -13.66 -14.45 2.16
CA MET A 1 -13.22 -14.19 0.76
C MET A 1 -12.21 -13.06 0.77
N ILE A 2 -11.04 -13.24 0.12
CA ILE A 2 -10.04 -12.19 -0.07
C ILE A 2 -10.22 -11.62 -1.47
N VAL A 3 -10.31 -10.30 -1.59
CA VAL A 3 -10.41 -9.59 -2.88
C VAL A 3 -9.11 -8.84 -3.15
N ILE A 4 -8.55 -9.03 -4.33
CA ILE A 4 -7.44 -8.24 -4.89
C ILE A 4 -8.04 -7.28 -5.92
N VAL A 5 -7.87 -5.99 -5.69
CA VAL A 5 -8.49 -4.94 -6.51
C VAL A 5 -7.77 -4.81 -7.85
N ASP A 6 -8.53 -4.99 -8.95
CA ASP A 6 -8.05 -4.77 -10.31
C ASP A 6 -8.49 -3.38 -10.81
N TYR A 7 -7.59 -2.43 -10.75
CA TYR A 7 -7.79 -1.10 -11.32
C TYR A 7 -6.83 -0.82 -12.51
N GLY A 8 -6.36 -1.89 -13.15
CA GLY A 8 -5.46 -1.82 -14.30
C GLY A 8 -3.98 -1.60 -13.94
N MET A 9 -3.65 -1.57 -12.65
CA MET A 9 -2.29 -1.36 -12.14
C MET A 9 -1.96 -2.42 -11.09
N GLY A 10 -0.69 -2.79 -11.00
CA GLY A 10 -0.24 -3.78 -10.01
C GLY A 10 0.09 -5.14 -10.60
N ASN A 11 0.94 -5.89 -9.91
CA ASN A 11 1.26 -7.28 -10.25
C ASN A 11 0.25 -8.23 -9.59
N LEU A 12 -1.01 -8.18 -10.06
CA LEU A 12 -2.15 -8.87 -9.44
C LEU A 12 -1.94 -10.37 -9.32
N ARG A 13 -1.39 -11.00 -10.36
CA ARG A 13 -1.16 -12.45 -10.38
C ARG A 13 -0.10 -12.90 -9.38
N SER A 14 0.98 -12.13 -9.20
CA SER A 14 1.98 -12.43 -8.18
C SER A 14 1.40 -12.35 -6.77
N VAL A 15 0.56 -11.35 -6.50
CA VAL A 15 -0.15 -11.23 -5.21
C VAL A 15 -1.09 -12.41 -5.00
N GLN A 16 -1.89 -12.77 -6.01
CA GLN A 16 -2.79 -13.91 -5.96
C GLN A 16 -2.04 -15.21 -5.68
N LYS A 17 -0.94 -15.47 -6.40
CA LYS A 17 -0.09 -16.64 -6.18
C LYS A 17 0.53 -16.68 -4.78
N GLY A 18 0.88 -15.52 -4.21
CA GLY A 18 1.33 -15.42 -2.82
C GLY A 18 0.26 -15.94 -1.85
N PHE A 19 -1.00 -15.56 -2.02
CA PHE A 19 -2.10 -16.06 -1.20
C PHE A 19 -2.39 -17.55 -1.44
N GLU A 20 -2.38 -18.01 -2.68
CA GLU A 20 -2.56 -19.44 -3.01
C GLU A 20 -1.49 -20.31 -2.34
N ARG A 21 -0.23 -19.84 -2.28
CA ARG A 21 0.88 -20.57 -1.66
C ARG A 21 0.68 -20.83 -0.17
N ILE A 22 -0.04 -19.99 0.52
CA ILE A 22 -0.37 -20.15 1.95
C ILE A 22 -1.77 -20.76 2.16
N GLY A 23 -2.37 -21.32 1.12
CA GLY A 23 -3.68 -21.97 1.18
C GLY A 23 -4.87 -21.01 1.25
N ALA A 24 -4.67 -19.70 1.02
CA ALA A 24 -5.73 -18.71 1.02
C ALA A 24 -6.25 -18.48 -0.41
N ASN A 25 -7.59 -18.54 -0.58
CA ASN A 25 -8.22 -18.24 -1.86
C ASN A 25 -8.46 -16.74 -1.99
N ALA A 26 -7.85 -16.13 -3.00
CA ALA A 26 -8.00 -14.71 -3.32
C ALA A 26 -8.48 -14.53 -4.77
N ILE A 27 -9.48 -13.69 -4.96
CA ILE A 27 -10.03 -13.37 -6.28
C ILE A 27 -9.58 -11.98 -6.74
N ILE A 28 -9.27 -11.86 -8.02
CA ILE A 28 -8.96 -10.58 -8.66
C ILE A 28 -10.28 -10.06 -9.26
N THR A 29 -10.69 -8.85 -8.89
CA THR A 29 -11.91 -8.23 -9.42
C THR A 29 -11.84 -6.72 -9.43
N ARG A 30 -12.64 -6.10 -10.32
CA ARG A 30 -12.95 -4.66 -10.34
C ARG A 30 -14.41 -4.37 -10.06
N ASP A 31 -15.15 -5.36 -9.57
CA ASP A 31 -16.55 -5.22 -9.21
C ASP A 31 -16.65 -4.54 -7.83
N PRO A 32 -17.23 -3.31 -7.73
CA PRO A 32 -17.37 -2.59 -6.47
C PRO A 32 -18.18 -3.37 -5.43
N ASP A 33 -19.22 -4.09 -5.86
CA ASP A 33 -20.08 -4.87 -4.95
C ASP A 33 -19.32 -6.04 -4.31
N LEU A 34 -18.43 -6.70 -5.07
CA LEU A 34 -17.58 -7.75 -4.53
C LEU A 34 -16.51 -7.20 -3.58
N ILE A 35 -16.00 -6.00 -3.85
CA ILE A 35 -15.06 -5.31 -2.95
C ILE A 35 -15.76 -5.00 -1.62
N GLU A 36 -16.96 -4.43 -1.66
CA GLU A 36 -17.70 -4.09 -0.45
C GLU A 36 -18.13 -5.32 0.39
N LYS A 37 -18.41 -6.44 -0.25
CA LYS A 37 -18.82 -7.69 0.40
C LYS A 37 -17.65 -8.59 0.83
N ALA A 38 -16.41 -8.23 0.51
CA ALA A 38 -15.23 -9.02 0.85
C ALA A 38 -15.01 -9.11 2.37
N ASP A 39 -14.38 -10.18 2.85
CA ASP A 39 -13.90 -10.26 4.24
C ASP A 39 -12.59 -9.49 4.41
N LYS A 40 -11.75 -9.48 3.37
CA LYS A 40 -10.43 -8.83 3.33
C LYS A 40 -10.19 -8.25 1.94
N VAL A 41 -9.58 -7.08 1.87
CA VAL A 41 -9.23 -6.42 0.61
C VAL A 41 -7.75 -6.16 0.53
N VAL A 42 -7.19 -6.39 -0.66
CA VAL A 42 -5.79 -6.07 -1.00
C VAL A 42 -5.79 -5.08 -2.16
N LEU A 43 -5.10 -3.96 -1.99
CA LEU A 43 -4.86 -2.95 -3.01
C LEU A 43 -3.37 -2.98 -3.40
N PRO A 44 -2.98 -3.73 -4.43
CA PRO A 44 -1.63 -3.66 -4.96
C PRO A 44 -1.44 -2.36 -5.75
N GLY A 45 -0.20 -1.92 -5.91
CA GLY A 45 0.08 -0.77 -6.75
C GLY A 45 1.50 -0.79 -7.30
N VAL A 46 1.63 -0.48 -8.59
CA VAL A 46 2.90 -0.20 -9.28
C VAL A 46 2.70 0.97 -10.24
N GLY A 47 3.78 1.62 -10.65
CA GLY A 47 3.73 2.76 -11.57
C GLY A 47 3.68 4.11 -10.83
N ALA A 48 2.93 5.08 -11.33
CA ALA A 48 2.88 6.44 -10.82
C ALA A 48 1.60 6.72 -10.00
N PHE A 49 1.75 7.44 -8.90
CA PHE A 49 0.64 7.79 -8.00
C PHE A 49 -0.56 8.45 -8.72
N PRO A 50 -0.37 9.51 -9.56
CA PRO A 50 -1.50 10.16 -10.22
C PRO A 50 -2.22 9.22 -11.20
N GLU A 51 -1.51 8.33 -11.87
CA GLU A 51 -2.11 7.35 -12.79
C GLU A 51 -2.97 6.33 -12.04
N CYS A 52 -2.49 5.86 -10.89
CA CYS A 52 -3.26 4.95 -10.03
C CYS A 52 -4.55 5.60 -9.53
N MET A 53 -4.48 6.85 -9.05
CA MET A 53 -5.68 7.59 -8.60
C MET A 53 -6.67 7.81 -9.73
N LYS A 54 -6.16 8.15 -10.93
CA LYS A 54 -6.98 8.31 -12.15
C LYS A 54 -7.71 7.02 -12.50
N ASN A 55 -7.02 5.88 -12.47
CA ASN A 55 -7.63 4.59 -12.78
C ASN A 55 -8.67 4.17 -11.73
N LEU A 56 -8.40 4.35 -10.43
CA LEU A 56 -9.38 4.10 -9.37
C LEU A 56 -10.65 4.93 -9.58
N SER A 57 -10.51 6.20 -9.97
CA SER A 57 -11.64 7.07 -10.29
C SER A 57 -12.37 6.62 -11.55
N LEU A 58 -11.63 6.30 -12.62
CA LEU A 58 -12.21 5.87 -13.91
C LEU A 58 -13.07 4.60 -13.77
N PHE A 59 -12.61 3.66 -12.95
CA PHE A 59 -13.34 2.41 -12.70
C PHE A 59 -14.38 2.51 -11.58
N GLY A 60 -14.57 3.70 -10.98
CA GLY A 60 -15.57 3.92 -9.93
C GLY A 60 -15.29 3.15 -8.62
N LEU A 61 -14.00 2.87 -8.31
CA LEU A 61 -13.63 2.02 -7.18
C LEU A 61 -13.36 2.78 -5.88
N ILE A 62 -13.31 4.12 -5.93
CA ILE A 62 -12.90 4.94 -4.77
C ILE A 62 -13.91 4.77 -3.63
N ASP A 63 -15.19 4.89 -3.90
CA ASP A 63 -16.23 4.86 -2.86
C ASP A 63 -16.31 3.49 -2.18
N SER A 64 -16.26 2.40 -2.95
CA SER A 64 -16.28 1.04 -2.41
C SER A 64 -15.04 0.75 -1.54
N LEU A 65 -13.86 1.22 -1.96
CA LEU A 65 -12.63 1.09 -1.15
C LEU A 65 -12.72 1.88 0.15
N VAL A 66 -13.16 3.14 0.09
CA VAL A 66 -13.33 3.99 1.27
C VAL A 66 -14.37 3.40 2.22
N SER A 67 -15.49 2.92 1.69
CA SER A 67 -16.54 2.24 2.46
C SER A 67 -16.01 0.99 3.15
N PHE A 68 -15.28 0.14 2.40
CA PHE A 68 -14.67 -1.06 2.93
C PHE A 68 -13.71 -0.75 4.09
N ILE A 69 -12.79 0.20 3.90
CA ILE A 69 -11.80 0.56 4.93
C ILE A 69 -12.47 1.10 6.19
N LYS A 70 -13.51 1.94 6.04
CA LYS A 70 -14.29 2.47 7.17
C LYS A 70 -15.06 1.40 7.95
N SER A 71 -15.27 0.23 7.38
CA SER A 71 -15.93 -0.89 8.08
C SER A 71 -15.01 -1.65 9.04
N ASP A 72 -13.76 -1.20 9.21
CA ASP A 72 -12.72 -1.79 10.09
C ASP A 72 -12.37 -3.26 9.75
N ARG A 73 -12.65 -3.67 8.52
CA ARG A 73 -12.25 -4.98 8.01
C ARG A 73 -10.79 -4.96 7.55
N PRO A 74 -10.09 -6.13 7.56
CA PRO A 74 -8.68 -6.20 7.16
C PRO A 74 -8.43 -5.69 5.74
N PHE A 75 -7.59 -4.67 5.63
CA PHE A 75 -7.15 -4.07 4.38
C PHE A 75 -5.62 -4.06 4.28
N LEU A 76 -5.10 -4.41 3.10
CA LEU A 76 -3.66 -4.41 2.82
C LEU A 76 -3.33 -3.57 1.59
N GLY A 77 -2.68 -2.43 1.78
CA GLY A 77 -2.05 -1.69 0.69
C GLY A 77 -0.61 -2.18 0.45
N ILE A 78 -0.30 -2.58 -0.78
CA ILE A 78 1.04 -3.05 -1.15
C ILE A 78 1.76 -1.99 -1.99
N CYS A 79 2.92 -1.53 -1.53
CA CYS A 79 3.78 -0.55 -2.21
C CYS A 79 2.99 0.74 -2.52
N LEU A 80 2.78 1.06 -3.80
CA LEU A 80 1.99 2.22 -4.20
C LEU A 80 0.54 2.15 -3.67
N GLY A 81 -0.04 0.95 -3.52
CA GLY A 81 -1.35 0.78 -2.89
C GLY A 81 -1.42 1.27 -1.44
N LEU A 82 -0.31 1.19 -0.68
CA LEU A 82 -0.21 1.84 0.62
C LEU A 82 -0.14 3.37 0.48
N GLN A 83 0.65 3.87 -0.48
CA GLN A 83 0.81 5.31 -0.68
C GLN A 83 -0.53 6.00 -1.03
N LEU A 84 -1.40 5.33 -1.80
CA LEU A 84 -2.72 5.85 -2.19
C LEU A 84 -3.64 6.13 -1.01
N LEU A 85 -3.40 5.54 0.17
CA LEU A 85 -4.20 5.77 1.38
C LEU A 85 -3.99 7.16 2.01
N PHE A 86 -2.89 7.83 1.68
CA PHE A 86 -2.52 9.11 2.28
C PHE A 86 -3.31 10.30 1.70
N ASP A 87 -3.18 11.48 2.33
CA ASP A 87 -3.87 12.70 1.90
C ASP A 87 -3.44 13.12 0.49
N GLU A 88 -2.12 13.08 0.24
CA GLU A 88 -1.52 13.55 -1.00
C GLU A 88 -0.13 12.95 -1.26
N SER A 89 0.30 13.02 -2.52
CA SER A 89 1.65 12.67 -2.98
C SER A 89 2.27 13.83 -3.73
N GLU A 90 3.58 14.01 -3.56
CA GLU A 90 4.39 14.99 -4.30
C GLU A 90 4.94 14.44 -5.64
N GLU A 91 4.52 13.22 -6.04
CA GLU A 91 4.94 12.62 -7.30
C GLU A 91 4.32 13.32 -8.50
N PHE A 92 5.17 13.89 -9.39
CA PHE A 92 4.77 14.71 -10.54
C PHE A 92 3.87 15.91 -10.19
N GLY A 93 4.13 16.56 -9.05
CA GLY A 93 3.32 17.62 -8.49
C GLY A 93 2.43 17.12 -7.35
N VAL A 94 1.61 17.99 -6.79
CA VAL A 94 0.73 17.62 -5.67
C VAL A 94 -0.53 16.93 -6.19
N ASN A 95 -0.66 15.64 -5.88
CA ASN A 95 -1.79 14.80 -6.26
C ASN A 95 -2.54 14.32 -5.02
N LYS A 96 -3.86 14.43 -5.00
CA LYS A 96 -4.71 13.97 -3.89
C LYS A 96 -4.82 12.44 -3.88
N GLY A 97 -4.73 11.84 -2.68
CA GLY A 97 -4.97 10.42 -2.44
C GLY A 97 -6.36 10.15 -1.87
N LEU A 98 -6.54 8.96 -1.32
CA LEU A 98 -7.81 8.49 -0.74
C LEU A 98 -8.14 9.13 0.62
N LYS A 99 -7.18 9.82 1.26
CA LYS A 99 -7.35 10.52 2.55
C LYS A 99 -7.83 9.64 3.70
N ILE A 100 -7.35 8.43 3.75
CA ILE A 100 -7.63 7.46 4.84
C ILE A 100 -6.64 7.67 5.99
N ILE A 101 -5.35 7.79 5.66
CA ILE A 101 -4.28 8.01 6.63
C ILE A 101 -3.79 9.47 6.48
N PRO A 102 -3.94 10.31 7.52
CA PRO A 102 -3.44 11.67 7.48
C PRO A 102 -1.92 11.71 7.28
N GLY A 103 -1.46 12.41 6.26
CA GLY A 103 -0.04 12.50 5.94
C GLY A 103 0.22 12.63 4.45
N LYS A 104 1.49 12.52 4.07
CA LYS A 104 1.96 12.76 2.71
C LYS A 104 2.89 11.67 2.21
N VAL A 105 2.94 11.52 0.89
CA VAL A 105 3.96 10.74 0.19
C VAL A 105 4.99 11.72 -0.38
N LYS A 106 6.26 11.53 0.00
CA LYS A 106 7.37 12.42 -0.34
C LYS A 106 8.48 11.70 -1.10
N PRO A 107 9.20 12.39 -2.00
CA PRO A 107 10.41 11.84 -2.59
C PRO A 107 11.51 11.71 -1.55
N PHE A 108 12.41 10.75 -1.73
CA PHE A 108 13.65 10.73 -0.97
C PHE A 108 14.48 11.99 -1.26
N ALA A 109 15.10 12.55 -0.21
CA ALA A 109 15.92 13.74 -0.34
C ALA A 109 17.10 13.50 -1.30
N ARG A 110 17.33 14.48 -2.19
CA ARG A 110 18.51 14.48 -3.07
C ARG A 110 19.76 14.78 -2.24
N LYS A 111 20.46 13.76 -1.78
CA LYS A 111 21.83 13.92 -1.29
C LYS A 111 22.79 13.78 -2.47
N LEU A 112 23.70 14.75 -2.64
CA LEU A 112 24.73 14.71 -3.69
C LEU A 112 25.49 13.36 -3.65
N GLY A 113 25.44 12.64 -4.78
CA GLY A 113 26.15 11.37 -4.94
C GLY A 113 25.37 10.09 -4.59
N LEU A 114 24.13 10.18 -4.07
CA LEU A 114 23.31 9.02 -3.79
C LEU A 114 22.23 8.82 -4.86
N LYS A 115 21.94 7.56 -5.19
CA LYS A 115 20.82 7.21 -6.08
C LYS A 115 19.50 7.54 -5.39
N TYR A 116 18.57 8.17 -6.12
CA TYR A 116 17.21 8.49 -5.66
C TYR A 116 16.33 7.28 -5.37
N LEU A 117 16.66 6.15 -6.02
CA LEU A 117 15.91 4.91 -5.94
C LEU A 117 16.44 4.11 -4.75
N HIS A 118 15.60 3.90 -3.75
CA HIS A 118 15.85 2.88 -2.75
C HIS A 118 15.58 1.53 -3.41
N LEU A 119 16.65 0.86 -3.80
CA LEU A 119 16.65 -0.45 -4.45
C LEU A 119 17.64 -1.33 -3.69
N ASP A 120 17.21 -1.88 -2.55
CA ASP A 120 18.08 -2.71 -1.71
C ASP A 120 17.29 -3.60 -0.76
N TRP A 121 17.99 -4.62 -0.22
CA TRP A 121 17.55 -5.34 0.95
C TRP A 121 17.80 -4.48 2.20
N THR A 122 16.76 -4.14 2.90
CA THR A 122 16.85 -3.30 4.09
C THR A 122 16.17 -3.98 5.26
N GLN A 123 16.81 -3.89 6.42
CA GLN A 123 16.30 -4.45 7.65
C GLN A 123 15.18 -3.57 8.21
N VAL A 124 14.09 -4.22 8.64
CA VAL A 124 12.91 -3.55 9.20
C VAL A 124 12.86 -3.72 10.69
N PHE A 125 12.62 -2.63 11.40
CA PHE A 125 12.56 -2.58 12.86
C PHE A 125 11.17 -2.16 13.33
N SER A 126 10.67 -2.83 14.37
CA SER A 126 9.41 -2.46 14.99
C SER A 126 9.60 -1.23 15.88
N THR A 127 8.73 -0.24 15.72
CA THR A 127 8.71 1.00 16.53
C THR A 127 7.92 0.84 17.81
N LYS A 128 7.09 -0.20 17.90
CA LYS A 128 6.23 -0.54 19.03
C LYS A 128 5.94 -2.05 19.04
N PRO A 129 5.34 -2.61 20.10
CA PRO A 129 4.94 -4.00 20.14
C PRO A 129 4.10 -4.38 18.91
N VAL A 130 4.51 -5.43 18.22
CA VAL A 130 3.83 -5.93 17.02
C VAL A 130 2.63 -6.76 17.48
N PRO A 131 1.43 -6.55 16.92
CA PRO A 131 0.29 -7.42 17.18
C PRO A 131 0.62 -8.89 16.97
N SER A 132 0.09 -9.76 17.82
CA SER A 132 0.42 -11.21 17.82
C SER A 132 0.14 -11.94 16.49
N PHE A 133 -0.71 -11.38 15.63
CA PHE A 133 -0.97 -11.92 14.29
C PHE A 133 0.10 -11.52 13.25
N ILE A 134 0.99 -10.58 13.57
CA ILE A 134 2.14 -10.22 12.74
C ILE A 134 3.37 -10.87 13.36
N GLN A 135 3.75 -12.04 12.89
CA GLN A 135 4.89 -12.81 13.41
C GLN A 135 6.24 -12.35 12.83
N PHE A 136 6.42 -11.05 12.64
CA PHE A 136 7.72 -10.52 12.24
C PHE A 136 8.50 -10.13 13.50
N SER A 137 9.52 -10.91 13.85
CA SER A 137 10.51 -10.48 14.82
C SER A 137 11.31 -9.29 14.29
N ALA A 138 11.83 -8.46 15.17
CA ALA A 138 12.71 -7.34 14.78
C ALA A 138 13.89 -7.87 13.94
N GLY A 139 14.20 -7.17 12.84
CA GLY A 139 15.38 -7.45 12.04
C GLY A 139 15.16 -8.31 10.79
N TYR A 140 13.93 -8.54 10.35
CA TYR A 140 13.72 -9.17 9.03
C TYR A 140 14.14 -8.23 7.89
N TRP A 141 14.70 -8.83 6.84
CA TRP A 141 15.11 -8.15 5.63
C TRP A 141 14.00 -8.16 4.61
N PHE A 142 13.71 -6.98 4.04
CA PHE A 142 12.77 -6.81 2.93
C PHE A 142 13.48 -6.17 1.76
N PHE A 143 13.07 -6.54 0.55
CA PHE A 143 13.55 -5.90 -0.65
C PHE A 143 12.69 -4.68 -0.97
N PHE A 144 13.28 -3.50 -0.91
CA PHE A 144 12.61 -2.23 -1.21
C PHE A 144 12.92 -1.79 -2.63
N VAL A 145 11.90 -1.30 -3.34
CA VAL A 145 11.99 -0.71 -4.68
C VAL A 145 11.05 0.48 -4.73
N HIS A 146 11.53 1.66 -4.35
CA HIS A 146 10.68 2.85 -4.36
C HIS A 146 11.49 4.15 -4.43
N LEU A 147 10.87 5.19 -5.02
CA LEU A 147 11.40 6.55 -5.13
C LEU A 147 10.77 7.49 -4.10
N TYR A 148 9.63 7.10 -3.55
CA TYR A 148 8.82 7.87 -2.63
C TYR A 148 8.54 7.05 -1.38
N TYR A 149 8.36 7.73 -0.25
CA TYR A 149 8.03 7.11 1.03
C TYR A 149 6.88 7.86 1.71
N VAL A 150 6.21 7.18 2.63
CA VAL A 150 5.07 7.72 3.36
C VAL A 150 5.52 8.45 4.62
N VAL A 151 4.90 9.60 4.91
CA VAL A 151 5.12 10.41 6.12
C VAL A 151 3.77 10.64 6.80
N PRO A 152 3.34 9.72 7.69
CA PRO A 152 2.12 9.90 8.48
C PRO A 152 2.22 11.14 9.38
N LYS A 153 1.10 11.85 9.59
CA LYS A 153 1.04 12.93 10.58
C LYS A 153 1.14 12.41 12.01
N ASN A 154 0.57 11.23 12.26
CA ASN A 154 0.57 10.61 13.56
C ASN A 154 1.61 9.48 13.61
N VAL A 155 2.62 9.61 14.46
CA VAL A 155 3.66 8.59 14.66
C VAL A 155 3.07 7.26 15.15
N GLN A 156 1.91 7.28 15.80
CA GLN A 156 1.22 6.08 16.24
C GLN A 156 0.74 5.19 15.07
N ASP A 157 0.62 5.73 13.86
CA ASP A 157 0.26 4.96 12.67
C ASP A 157 1.45 4.15 12.11
N ILE A 158 2.67 4.40 12.62
CA ILE A 158 3.88 3.68 12.22
C ILE A 158 4.06 2.48 13.13
N LEU A 159 4.03 1.28 12.54
CA LEU A 159 4.32 0.03 13.24
C LEU A 159 5.79 -0.37 13.09
N GLN A 160 6.35 -0.17 11.90
CA GLN A 160 7.70 -0.58 11.57
C GLN A 160 8.38 0.48 10.67
N THR A 161 9.71 0.56 10.77
CA THR A 161 10.53 1.43 9.94
C THR A 161 11.71 0.67 9.35
N ALA A 162 12.18 1.10 8.18
CA ALA A 162 13.44 0.70 7.59
C ALA A 162 14.45 1.83 7.75
N ILE A 163 15.70 1.51 8.08
CA ILE A 163 16.79 2.48 8.25
C ILE A 163 17.71 2.36 7.03
N ASN A 164 17.86 3.46 6.29
CA ASN A 164 18.80 3.61 5.18
C ASN A 164 20.06 4.34 5.65
#